data_e312732a2590c3bb92927db59dcfb2aa
#
_entry.id   e312732a2590c3bb92927db59dcfb2aa
#
_cell.length_a   1.000
_cell.length_b   1.000
_cell.length_c   1.000
_cell.angle_alpha   90.00
_cell.angle_beta   90.00
_cell.angle_gamma   90.00
#
_symmetry.space_group_name_H-M   'P 1'
#
loop_
_entity.id
_entity.type
_entity.pdbx_description
1 polymer ?
#
loop_
_entity_poly.entity_id
_entity_poly.type
_entity_poly.pdbx_seq_one_letter_code
_entity_poly.pdbx_strand_id
1 'polypeptide(L)'
;RYVNTLRRQRVDGAIVTPTGSGGQAVKDLVDDGVQVVCVDREITGSPLPAVTSDPWNGMRQAVHHLVDHGHRRIGFITGPQQTSTGLERYQAYRQLLAEHGLEVDEDLVVEGDFQEESGRVGARRLLDGGATAIFASDSLMSMGALRTCIDQGICIGDEIDLVGFDDLPVFSLTNPALTVVAQDIDAMGKVAVDLLNRAMSGELTSCARLDTHFIVRA
;
A
#
# COMPACT_ATOMS: atom_id res chain seq x y z
N ARG A 1 -19.69 0.00 -11.28
CA ARG A 1 -19.95 -1.07 -12.27
C ARG A 1 -20.02 -2.43 -11.57
N TYR A 2 -19.00 -2.87 -10.83
CA TYR A 2 -18.96 -4.21 -10.19
C TYR A 2 -20.05 -4.39 -9.14
N VAL A 3 -20.34 -3.41 -8.30
CA VAL A 3 -21.43 -3.46 -7.30
C VAL A 3 -22.78 -3.78 -7.96
N ASN A 4 -23.10 -3.14 -9.09
CA ASN A 4 -24.34 -3.43 -9.82
C ASN A 4 -24.42 -4.88 -10.34
N THR A 5 -23.27 -5.49 -10.63
CA THR A 5 -23.22 -6.92 -11.03
C THR A 5 -23.53 -7.80 -9.82
N LEU A 6 -22.95 -7.54 -8.65
CA LEU A 6 -23.23 -8.27 -7.40
C LEU A 6 -24.72 -8.18 -7.02
N ARG A 7 -25.32 -6.99 -7.09
CA ARG A 7 -26.76 -6.78 -6.85
C ARG A 7 -27.62 -7.63 -7.78
N ARG A 8 -27.30 -7.69 -9.07
CA ARG A 8 -28.05 -8.51 -10.04
C ARG A 8 -27.91 -10.00 -9.80
N GLN A 9 -26.78 -10.45 -9.31
CA GLN A 9 -26.50 -11.85 -8.99
C GLN A 9 -27.10 -12.27 -7.64
N ARG A 10 -27.65 -11.32 -6.86
CA ARG A 10 -28.27 -11.58 -5.55
C ARG A 10 -27.34 -12.37 -4.62
N VAL A 11 -26.10 -11.91 -4.53
CA VAL A 11 -25.12 -12.53 -3.62
C VAL A 11 -25.50 -12.26 -2.16
N ASP A 12 -25.26 -13.23 -1.27
CA ASP A 12 -25.53 -13.10 0.16
C ASP A 12 -24.39 -12.35 0.87
N GLY A 13 -23.19 -12.41 0.32
CA GLY A 13 -22.00 -11.75 0.90
C GLY A 13 -20.99 -11.32 -0.17
N ALA A 14 -20.17 -10.33 0.19
CA ALA A 14 -19.12 -9.81 -0.69
C ALA A 14 -17.88 -9.39 0.10
N ILE A 15 -16.70 -9.71 -0.44
CA ILE A 15 -15.42 -9.14 -0.01
C ILE A 15 -15.06 -8.06 -1.02
N VAL A 16 -14.77 -6.87 -0.56
CA VAL A 16 -14.51 -5.71 -1.41
C VAL A 16 -13.26 -4.96 -1.00
N THR A 17 -12.49 -4.48 -1.98
CA THR A 17 -11.44 -3.46 -1.76
C THR A 17 -12.03 -2.10 -2.15
N PRO A 18 -12.40 -1.24 -1.18
CA PRO A 18 -13.02 0.04 -1.50
C PRO A 18 -12.01 0.98 -2.17
N THR A 19 -12.45 1.66 -3.22
CA THR A 19 -11.72 2.79 -3.82
C THR A 19 -12.24 4.10 -3.26
N GLY A 20 -11.49 5.20 -3.35
CA GLY A 20 -11.79 6.48 -2.69
C GLY A 20 -13.24 6.99 -2.84
N SER A 21 -13.92 6.69 -3.97
CA SER A 21 -15.34 7.02 -4.18
C SER A 21 -16.30 5.84 -3.92
N GLY A 22 -15.78 4.69 -3.47
CA GLY A 22 -16.55 3.43 -3.38
C GLY A 22 -17.51 3.33 -2.20
N GLY A 23 -17.44 4.24 -1.22
CA GLY A 23 -18.22 4.15 0.01
C GLY A 23 -19.73 4.10 -0.23
N GLN A 24 -20.28 4.91 -1.13
CA GLN A 24 -21.70 4.90 -1.45
C GLN A 24 -22.13 3.57 -2.10
N ALA A 25 -21.35 3.07 -3.04
CA ALA A 25 -21.68 1.81 -3.71
C ALA A 25 -21.65 0.60 -2.76
N VAL A 26 -20.73 0.60 -1.80
CA VAL A 26 -20.69 -0.43 -0.73
C VAL A 26 -21.89 -0.28 0.20
N LYS A 27 -22.25 0.95 0.57
CA LYS A 27 -23.45 1.23 1.36
C LYS A 27 -24.70 0.69 0.67
N ASP A 28 -24.85 0.89 -0.63
CA ASP A 28 -25.98 0.39 -1.40
C ASP A 28 -26.08 -1.16 -1.33
N LEU A 29 -24.95 -1.89 -1.30
CA LEU A 29 -24.94 -3.34 -1.08
C LEU A 29 -25.45 -3.71 0.30
N VAL A 30 -24.99 -3.01 1.32
CA VAL A 30 -25.41 -3.26 2.71
C VAL A 30 -26.90 -2.96 2.89
N ASP A 31 -27.38 -1.88 2.31
CA ASP A 31 -28.82 -1.50 2.35
C ASP A 31 -29.70 -2.56 1.63
N ASP A 32 -29.15 -3.28 0.66
CA ASP A 32 -29.80 -4.44 0.00
C ASP A 32 -29.70 -5.74 0.83
N GLY A 33 -29.09 -5.72 2.01
CA GLY A 33 -28.96 -6.87 2.92
C GLY A 33 -27.74 -7.77 2.65
N VAL A 34 -26.82 -7.37 1.77
CA VAL A 34 -25.58 -8.11 1.50
C VAL A 34 -24.59 -7.92 2.64
N GLN A 35 -24.04 -9.02 3.15
CA GLN A 35 -22.95 -8.95 4.13
C GLN A 35 -21.66 -8.53 3.44
N VAL A 36 -21.00 -7.49 3.97
CA VAL A 36 -19.80 -6.95 3.32
C VAL A 36 -18.63 -6.94 4.28
N VAL A 37 -17.47 -7.44 3.82
CA VAL A 37 -16.17 -7.32 4.48
C VAL A 37 -15.25 -6.52 3.57
N CYS A 38 -14.61 -5.49 4.11
CA CYS A 38 -13.58 -4.75 3.38
C CYS A 38 -12.22 -5.46 3.53
N VAL A 39 -11.39 -5.42 2.48
CA VAL A 39 -10.03 -5.95 2.51
C VAL A 39 -9.05 -4.91 1.94
N ASP A 40 -7.84 -4.88 2.48
CA ASP A 40 -6.76 -3.93 2.16
C ASP A 40 -7.06 -2.50 2.61
N ARG A 41 -8.26 -2.01 2.39
CA ARG A 41 -8.71 -0.66 2.75
C ARG A 41 -10.01 -0.70 3.53
N GLU A 42 -10.20 0.27 4.38
CA GLU A 42 -11.45 0.51 5.09
C GLU A 42 -12.18 1.74 4.54
N ILE A 43 -13.47 1.82 4.81
CA ILE A 43 -14.26 3.02 4.54
C ILE A 43 -14.31 3.82 5.83
N THR A 44 -13.68 4.99 5.85
CA THR A 44 -13.60 5.86 7.03
C THR A 44 -14.99 6.14 7.61
N GLY A 45 -15.14 5.88 8.90
CA GLY A 45 -16.41 6.09 9.62
C GLY A 45 -17.49 5.04 9.33
N SER A 46 -17.18 3.98 8.59
CA SER A 46 -18.10 2.85 8.38
C SER A 46 -17.92 1.80 9.48
N PRO A 47 -19.02 1.18 9.98
CA PRO A 47 -18.95 0.08 10.95
C PRO A 47 -18.65 -1.27 10.29
N LEU A 48 -18.39 -1.32 9.00
CA LEU A 48 -18.15 -2.57 8.28
C LEU A 48 -16.86 -3.24 8.77
N PRO A 49 -16.86 -4.58 8.93
CA PRO A 49 -15.64 -5.31 9.22
C PRO A 49 -14.63 -5.15 8.10
N ALA A 50 -13.37 -5.01 8.47
CA ALA A 50 -12.28 -4.85 7.53
C ALA A 50 -11.07 -5.70 7.95
N VAL A 51 -10.35 -6.20 6.96
CA VAL A 51 -9.01 -6.79 7.14
C VAL A 51 -8.01 -5.88 6.45
N THR A 52 -7.15 -5.26 7.23
CA THR A 52 -6.12 -4.33 6.74
C THR A 52 -4.74 -4.77 7.21
N SER A 53 -3.71 -4.26 6.58
CA SER A 53 -2.35 -4.41 7.09
C SER A 53 -1.95 -3.22 7.95
N ASP A 54 -1.12 -3.50 8.96
CA ASP A 54 -0.43 -2.50 9.75
C ASP A 54 0.92 -2.18 9.06
N PRO A 55 1.09 -0.98 8.49
CA PRO A 55 2.31 -0.68 7.76
C PRO A 55 3.50 -0.37 8.68
N TRP A 56 3.26 -0.07 9.96
CA TRP A 56 4.26 0.53 10.84
C TRP A 56 5.51 -0.31 11.03
N ASN A 57 5.35 -1.62 11.29
CA ASN A 57 6.49 -2.49 11.55
C ASN A 57 7.39 -2.65 10.31
N GLY A 58 6.81 -2.97 9.16
CA GLY A 58 7.56 -3.12 7.91
C GLY A 58 8.20 -1.82 7.45
N MET A 59 7.44 -0.70 7.49
CA MET A 59 7.96 0.63 7.12
C MET A 59 9.03 1.12 8.07
N ARG A 60 8.94 0.83 9.38
CA ARG A 60 9.99 1.16 10.35
C ARG A 60 11.30 0.49 9.99
N GLN A 61 11.26 -0.79 9.66
CA GLN A 61 12.46 -1.54 9.25
C GLN A 61 13.02 -0.99 7.92
N ALA A 62 12.14 -0.65 6.97
CA ALA A 62 12.53 -0.08 5.69
C ALA A 62 13.20 1.29 5.83
N VAL A 63 12.62 2.21 6.60
CA VAL A 63 13.21 3.54 6.85
C VAL A 63 14.51 3.42 7.62
N HIS A 64 14.56 2.55 8.66
CA HIS A 64 15.78 2.30 9.41
C HIS A 64 16.90 1.78 8.50
N HIS A 65 16.60 0.81 7.64
CA HIS A 65 17.53 0.26 6.64
C HIS A 65 18.11 1.38 5.74
N LEU A 66 17.26 2.22 5.17
CA LEU A 66 17.72 3.33 4.33
C LEU A 66 18.59 4.34 5.09
N VAL A 67 18.21 4.67 6.32
CA VAL A 67 18.99 5.59 7.17
C VAL A 67 20.34 5.00 7.56
N ASP A 68 20.41 3.72 7.87
CA ASP A 68 21.64 3.00 8.20
C ASP A 68 22.60 2.90 7.00
N HIS A 69 22.06 2.84 5.77
CA HIS A 69 22.85 2.94 4.54
C HIS A 69 23.28 4.38 4.21
N GLY A 70 23.01 5.33 5.09
CA GLY A 70 23.48 6.71 4.97
C GLY A 70 22.55 7.64 4.22
N HIS A 71 21.37 7.18 3.79
CA HIS A 71 20.42 8.03 3.08
C HIS A 71 19.82 9.08 4.03
N ARG A 72 19.74 10.31 3.53
CA ARG A 72 19.13 11.45 4.23
C ARG A 72 18.11 12.17 3.36
N ARG A 73 18.19 11.99 2.05
CA ARG A 73 17.25 12.49 1.06
C ARG A 73 16.44 11.32 0.51
N ILE A 74 15.47 10.88 1.31
CA ILE A 74 14.61 9.71 1.01
C ILE A 74 13.34 10.24 0.35
N GLY A 75 13.16 9.93 -0.93
CA GLY A 75 11.95 10.26 -1.67
C GLY A 75 10.80 9.30 -1.33
N PHE A 76 9.57 9.80 -1.33
CA PHE A 76 8.38 9.00 -1.04
C PHE A 76 7.30 9.16 -2.11
N ILE A 77 6.89 8.05 -2.72
CA ILE A 77 5.73 8.04 -3.62
C ILE A 77 4.55 7.52 -2.80
N THR A 78 3.70 8.45 -2.36
CA THR A 78 2.53 8.13 -1.55
C THR A 78 1.32 7.81 -2.40
N GLY A 79 0.39 7.00 -1.85
CA GLY A 79 -0.93 6.83 -2.45
C GLY A 79 -1.85 8.03 -2.22
N PRO A 80 -3.04 8.02 -2.84
CA PRO A 80 -4.04 9.08 -2.67
C PRO A 80 -4.40 9.27 -1.19
N GLN A 81 -4.32 10.51 -0.71
CA GLN A 81 -4.53 10.85 0.70
C GLN A 81 -5.99 10.70 1.17
N GLN A 82 -6.92 10.47 0.24
CA GLN A 82 -8.33 10.17 0.53
C GLN A 82 -8.56 8.68 0.86
N THR A 83 -7.54 7.84 0.70
CA THR A 83 -7.59 6.41 1.03
C THR A 83 -6.95 6.15 2.39
N SER A 84 -7.48 5.17 3.14
CA SER A 84 -6.91 4.80 4.45
C SER A 84 -5.44 4.40 4.33
N THR A 85 -5.10 3.57 3.34
CA THR A 85 -3.72 3.10 3.11
C THR A 85 -2.77 4.22 2.67
N GLY A 86 -3.21 5.11 1.77
CA GLY A 86 -2.40 6.26 1.32
C GLY A 86 -2.07 7.20 2.46
N LEU A 87 -3.10 7.58 3.24
CA LEU A 87 -2.94 8.45 4.40
C LEU A 87 -2.04 7.81 5.48
N GLU A 88 -2.31 6.57 5.85
CA GLU A 88 -1.59 5.91 6.95
C GLU A 88 -0.12 5.67 6.60
N ARG A 89 0.18 5.21 5.37
CA ARG A 89 1.58 5.00 4.93
C ARG A 89 2.35 6.31 4.87
N TYR A 90 1.70 7.41 4.45
CA TYR A 90 2.34 8.72 4.48
C TYR A 90 2.59 9.22 5.91
N GLN A 91 1.64 9.04 6.81
CA GLN A 91 1.82 9.37 8.23
C GLN A 91 2.97 8.57 8.86
N ALA A 92 3.03 7.26 8.55
CA ALA A 92 4.13 6.40 9.00
C ALA A 92 5.48 6.90 8.46
N TYR A 93 5.59 7.20 7.16
CA TYR A 93 6.82 7.74 6.58
C TYR A 93 7.30 9.00 7.31
N ARG A 94 6.41 9.98 7.51
CA ARG A 94 6.74 11.24 8.18
C ARG A 94 7.22 11.02 9.61
N GLN A 95 6.51 10.21 10.37
CA GLN A 95 6.87 9.94 11.76
C GLN A 95 8.19 9.17 11.86
N LEU A 96 8.40 8.17 10.99
CA LEU A 96 9.60 7.36 10.99
C LEU A 96 10.85 8.17 10.61
N LEU A 97 10.76 9.11 9.67
CA LEU A 97 11.85 10.06 9.41
C LEU A 97 12.16 10.90 10.64
N ALA A 98 11.13 11.44 11.31
CA ALA A 98 11.31 12.24 12.51
C ALA A 98 11.96 11.45 13.66
N GLU A 99 11.67 10.16 13.82
CA GLU A 99 12.32 9.28 14.79
C GLU A 99 13.85 9.16 14.55
N HIS A 100 14.29 9.34 13.30
CA HIS A 100 15.70 9.39 12.92
C HIS A 100 16.29 10.81 12.86
N GLY A 101 15.54 11.82 13.32
CA GLY A 101 15.99 13.22 13.30
C GLY A 101 16.04 13.83 11.89
N LEU A 102 15.32 13.25 10.93
CA LEU A 102 15.20 13.77 9.58
C LEU A 102 13.89 14.55 9.42
N GLU A 103 13.97 15.71 8.81
CA GLU A 103 12.80 16.46 8.40
C GLU A 103 12.28 15.95 7.05
N VAL A 104 10.97 15.98 6.87
CA VAL A 104 10.36 15.67 5.59
C VAL A 104 10.63 16.82 4.63
N ASP A 105 11.30 16.53 3.52
CA ASP A 105 11.42 17.43 2.39
C ASP A 105 10.19 17.23 1.50
N GLU A 106 9.24 18.16 1.52
CA GLU A 106 7.99 18.05 0.75
C GLU A 106 8.24 18.03 -0.77
N ASP A 107 9.38 18.52 -1.25
CA ASP A 107 9.78 18.40 -2.66
C ASP A 107 10.15 16.94 -3.02
N LEU A 108 10.46 16.12 -2.03
CA LEU A 108 10.72 14.69 -2.15
C LEU A 108 9.48 13.82 -1.82
N VAL A 109 8.29 14.41 -1.78
CA VAL A 109 7.03 13.66 -1.65
C VAL A 109 6.18 13.85 -2.90
N VAL A 110 5.76 12.74 -3.51
CA VAL A 110 4.91 12.76 -4.70
C VAL A 110 3.67 11.93 -4.45
N GLU A 111 2.48 12.52 -4.60
CA GLU A 111 1.24 11.78 -4.54
C GLU A 111 0.99 11.06 -5.87
N GLY A 112 0.83 9.75 -5.80
CA GLY A 112 0.42 8.88 -6.89
C GLY A 112 -1.06 8.46 -6.78
N ASP A 113 -1.47 7.57 -7.65
CA ASP A 113 -2.87 7.12 -7.80
C ASP A 113 -3.02 5.60 -7.77
N PHE A 114 -2.00 4.88 -7.24
CA PHE A 114 -1.91 3.43 -7.25
C PHE A 114 -1.84 2.83 -8.67
N GLN A 115 -1.27 3.56 -9.62
CA GLN A 115 -1.02 3.08 -10.97
C GLN A 115 0.48 3.13 -11.30
N GLU A 116 0.92 2.27 -12.22
CA GLU A 116 2.32 2.20 -12.64
C GLU A 116 2.82 3.55 -13.18
N GLU A 117 2.00 4.26 -13.95
CA GLU A 117 2.41 5.52 -14.55
C GLU A 117 2.67 6.62 -13.50
N SER A 118 1.86 6.69 -12.45
CA SER A 118 2.13 7.64 -11.36
C SER A 118 3.42 7.30 -10.60
N GLY A 119 3.73 6.00 -10.47
CA GLY A 119 5.03 5.55 -9.96
C GLY A 119 6.20 5.99 -10.84
N ARG A 120 6.07 5.87 -12.16
CA ARG A 120 7.07 6.35 -13.13
C ARG A 120 7.32 7.86 -13.04
N VAL A 121 6.23 8.63 -13.07
CA VAL A 121 6.31 10.09 -12.97
C VAL A 121 6.90 10.51 -11.62
N GLY A 122 6.45 9.86 -10.53
CA GLY A 122 6.94 10.11 -9.18
C GLY A 122 8.44 9.84 -9.05
N ALA A 123 8.89 8.66 -9.49
CA ALA A 123 10.31 8.31 -9.42
C ALA A 123 11.18 9.29 -10.20
N ARG A 124 10.78 9.67 -11.43
CA ARG A 124 11.52 10.65 -12.23
C ARG A 124 11.66 11.99 -11.49
N ARG A 125 10.54 12.51 -10.94
CA ARG A 125 10.54 13.76 -10.18
C ARG A 125 11.45 13.68 -8.95
N LEU A 126 11.44 12.55 -8.23
CA LEU A 126 12.28 12.36 -7.06
C LEU A 126 13.78 12.27 -7.41
N LEU A 127 14.12 11.60 -8.50
CA LEU A 127 15.49 11.54 -9.04
C LEU A 127 15.97 12.95 -9.43
N ASP A 128 15.17 13.70 -10.18
CA ASP A 128 15.47 15.07 -10.56
C ASP A 128 15.60 15.99 -9.33
N GLY A 129 14.86 15.71 -8.26
CA GLY A 129 14.92 16.38 -6.97
C GLY A 129 16.13 16.00 -6.12
N GLY A 130 16.97 15.05 -6.58
CA GLY A 130 18.16 14.61 -5.87
C GLY A 130 17.86 13.68 -4.68
N ALA A 131 16.80 12.88 -4.75
CA ALA A 131 16.61 11.77 -3.83
C ALA A 131 17.75 10.76 -4.00
N THR A 132 18.28 10.26 -2.88
CA THR A 132 19.31 9.21 -2.87
C THR A 132 18.71 7.83 -2.60
N ALA A 133 17.47 7.80 -2.13
CA ALA A 133 16.66 6.60 -2.02
C ALA A 133 15.21 6.94 -2.34
N ILE A 134 14.43 5.99 -2.84
CA ILE A 134 13.00 6.12 -3.12
C ILE A 134 12.26 5.01 -2.40
N PHE A 135 11.20 5.37 -1.68
CA PHE A 135 10.24 4.42 -1.15
C PHE A 135 8.87 4.62 -1.84
N ALA A 136 8.46 3.64 -2.61
CA ALA A 136 7.16 3.63 -3.28
C ALA A 136 6.16 2.81 -2.45
N SER A 137 5.04 3.43 -2.08
CA SER A 137 4.12 2.91 -1.06
C SER A 137 2.99 2.03 -1.61
N ASP A 138 3.15 1.45 -2.79
CA ASP A 138 2.17 0.56 -3.44
C ASP A 138 2.85 -0.28 -4.52
N SER A 139 2.32 -1.47 -4.82
CA SER A 139 2.92 -2.42 -5.75
C SER A 139 3.06 -1.90 -7.18
N LEU A 140 2.02 -1.26 -7.73
CA LEU A 140 2.09 -0.74 -9.09
C LEU A 140 2.96 0.51 -9.18
N MET A 141 2.93 1.38 -8.16
CA MET A 141 3.85 2.51 -8.10
C MET A 141 5.29 2.05 -7.92
N SER A 142 5.54 0.98 -7.16
CA SER A 142 6.86 0.35 -7.05
C SER A 142 7.36 -0.18 -8.40
N MET A 143 6.46 -0.82 -9.17
CA MET A 143 6.74 -1.25 -10.53
C MET A 143 7.12 -0.07 -11.43
N GLY A 144 6.37 1.03 -11.34
CA GLY A 144 6.66 2.26 -12.10
C GLY A 144 8.00 2.88 -11.74
N ALA A 145 8.33 2.95 -10.45
CA ALA A 145 9.61 3.44 -9.97
C ALA A 145 10.77 2.56 -10.47
N LEU A 146 10.65 1.25 -10.30
CA LEU A 146 11.61 0.27 -10.82
C LEU A 146 11.81 0.41 -12.33
N ARG A 147 10.71 0.54 -13.09
CA ARG A 147 10.76 0.73 -14.54
C ARG A 147 11.51 2.00 -14.92
N THR A 148 11.33 3.09 -14.16
CA THR A 148 12.05 4.35 -14.39
C THR A 148 13.57 4.16 -14.23
N CYS A 149 14.02 3.47 -13.17
CA CYS A 149 15.44 3.17 -12.97
C CYS A 149 16.00 2.35 -14.13
N ILE A 150 15.30 1.30 -14.55
CA ILE A 150 15.71 0.45 -15.69
C ILE A 150 15.79 1.26 -17.00
N ASP A 151 14.76 2.02 -17.32
CA ASP A 151 14.67 2.81 -18.57
C ASP A 151 15.76 3.90 -18.64
N GLN A 152 16.21 4.41 -17.51
CA GLN A 152 17.27 5.42 -17.39
C GLN A 152 18.68 4.82 -17.19
N GLY A 153 18.79 3.50 -17.03
CA GLY A 153 20.05 2.82 -16.79
C GLY A 153 20.65 3.10 -15.41
N ILE A 154 19.81 3.47 -14.43
CA ILE A 154 20.23 3.76 -13.05
C ILE A 154 20.41 2.44 -12.30
N CYS A 155 21.57 2.26 -11.68
CA CYS A 155 21.91 1.07 -10.91
C CYS A 155 21.29 1.17 -9.49
N ILE A 156 20.29 0.31 -9.23
CA ILE A 156 19.70 0.20 -7.90
C ILE A 156 20.71 -0.48 -6.96
N GLY A 157 20.89 0.08 -5.76
CA GLY A 157 21.90 -0.36 -4.78
C GLY A 157 23.24 0.38 -4.89
N ASP A 158 23.56 0.91 -6.06
CA ASP A 158 24.82 1.67 -6.28
C ASP A 158 24.56 3.18 -6.40
N GLU A 159 23.59 3.59 -7.23
CA GLU A 159 23.28 4.99 -7.52
C GLU A 159 22.05 5.48 -6.78
N ILE A 160 21.09 4.60 -6.52
CA ILE A 160 19.86 4.87 -5.77
C ILE A 160 19.41 3.61 -5.06
N ASP A 161 18.93 3.74 -3.83
CA ASP A 161 18.20 2.66 -3.19
C ASP A 161 16.70 2.76 -3.50
N LEU A 162 16.08 1.63 -3.77
CA LEU A 162 14.65 1.54 -4.06
C LEU A 162 14.00 0.52 -3.14
N VAL A 163 13.03 0.99 -2.36
CA VAL A 163 12.14 0.13 -1.55
C VAL A 163 10.73 0.20 -2.12
N GLY A 164 10.16 -0.97 -2.38
CA GLY A 164 8.77 -1.10 -2.82
C GLY A 164 7.82 -1.47 -1.68
N PHE A 165 6.55 -1.49 -2.01
CA PHE A 165 5.48 -2.02 -1.15
C PHE A 165 4.79 -3.17 -1.89
N ASP A 166 4.37 -4.19 -1.14
CA ASP A 166 3.94 -5.50 -1.59
C ASP A 166 5.07 -6.33 -2.23
N ASP A 167 4.94 -7.63 -2.15
CA ASP A 167 5.92 -8.56 -2.72
C ASP A 167 5.38 -9.24 -3.97
N LEU A 168 5.40 -8.52 -5.10
CA LEU A 168 5.03 -9.12 -6.37
C LEU A 168 6.11 -10.11 -6.84
N PRO A 169 5.74 -11.26 -7.43
CA PRO A 169 6.71 -12.26 -7.90
C PRO A 169 7.79 -11.68 -8.83
N VAL A 170 7.44 -10.68 -9.64
CA VAL A 170 8.38 -10.04 -10.55
C VAL A 170 9.51 -9.31 -9.83
N PHE A 171 9.30 -8.83 -8.60
CA PHE A 171 10.32 -8.12 -7.82
C PHE A 171 11.48 -9.01 -7.40
N SER A 172 11.26 -10.31 -7.29
CA SER A 172 12.33 -11.29 -7.04
C SER A 172 13.11 -11.67 -8.29
N LEU A 173 12.61 -11.32 -9.48
CA LEU A 173 13.23 -11.65 -10.78
C LEU A 173 14.05 -10.52 -11.37
N THR A 174 14.06 -9.35 -10.74
CA THR A 174 14.90 -8.22 -11.18
C THR A 174 16.35 -8.40 -10.71
N ASN A 175 17.28 -7.64 -11.30
CA ASN A 175 18.68 -7.65 -10.90
C ASN A 175 19.16 -6.19 -10.71
N PRO A 176 19.39 -5.76 -9.45
CA PRO A 176 19.14 -6.54 -8.22
C PRO A 176 17.65 -6.80 -7.98
N ALA A 177 17.34 -7.83 -7.15
CA ALA A 177 15.98 -8.10 -6.73
C ALA A 177 15.48 -7.00 -5.78
N LEU A 178 14.24 -6.53 -5.96
CA LEU A 178 13.73 -5.37 -5.24
C LEU A 178 13.46 -5.67 -3.76
N THR A 179 14.00 -4.83 -2.89
CA THR A 179 13.69 -4.78 -1.45
C THR A 179 12.28 -4.23 -1.25
N VAL A 180 11.47 -4.86 -0.39
CA VAL A 180 10.05 -4.50 -0.25
C VAL A 180 9.55 -4.57 1.20
N VAL A 181 8.48 -3.83 1.48
CA VAL A 181 7.58 -4.05 2.62
C VAL A 181 6.41 -4.90 2.13
N ALA A 182 6.29 -6.12 2.62
CA ALA A 182 5.29 -7.08 2.16
C ALA A 182 4.11 -7.18 3.13
N GLN A 183 2.91 -7.32 2.58
CA GLN A 183 1.70 -7.71 3.29
C GLN A 183 1.56 -9.24 3.30
N ASP A 184 0.95 -9.82 4.35
CA ASP A 184 0.54 -11.24 4.35
C ASP A 184 -0.83 -11.38 3.66
N ILE A 185 -0.81 -11.33 2.32
CA ILE A 185 -2.03 -11.39 1.50
C ILE A 185 -2.78 -12.72 1.66
N ASP A 186 -2.07 -13.82 1.93
CA ASP A 186 -2.69 -15.13 2.18
C ASP A 186 -3.46 -15.14 3.50
N ALA A 187 -2.87 -14.60 4.57
CA ALA A 187 -3.56 -14.44 5.84
C ALA A 187 -4.73 -13.47 5.73
N MET A 188 -4.54 -12.33 5.03
CA MET A 188 -5.63 -11.36 4.79
C MET A 188 -6.82 -12.01 4.09
N GLY A 189 -6.57 -12.82 3.06
CA GLY A 189 -7.62 -13.55 2.34
C GLY A 189 -8.37 -14.53 3.23
N LYS A 190 -7.65 -15.32 4.04
CA LYS A 190 -8.24 -16.29 4.98
C LYS A 190 -9.10 -15.59 6.03
N VAL A 191 -8.59 -14.54 6.64
CA VAL A 191 -9.31 -13.76 7.67
C VAL A 191 -10.54 -13.08 7.07
N ALA A 192 -10.46 -12.54 5.85
CA ALA A 192 -11.59 -11.90 5.18
C ALA A 192 -12.73 -12.89 4.93
N VAL A 193 -12.40 -14.12 4.48
CA VAL A 193 -13.40 -15.19 4.29
C VAL A 193 -14.02 -15.64 5.63
N ASP A 194 -13.22 -15.78 6.68
CA ASP A 194 -13.72 -16.12 8.02
C ASP A 194 -14.69 -15.04 8.55
N LEU A 195 -14.31 -13.77 8.47
CA LEU A 195 -15.15 -12.66 8.87
C LEU A 195 -16.47 -12.62 8.07
N LEU A 196 -16.41 -12.89 6.76
CA LEU A 196 -17.62 -12.92 5.94
C LEU A 196 -18.56 -14.06 6.35
N ASN A 197 -18.03 -15.26 6.56
CA ASN A 197 -18.84 -16.41 7.00
C ASN A 197 -19.50 -16.15 8.36
N ARG A 198 -18.79 -15.56 9.30
CA ARG A 198 -19.32 -15.18 10.61
C ARG A 198 -20.40 -14.09 10.50
N ALA A 199 -20.17 -13.08 9.67
CA ALA A 199 -21.18 -12.04 9.39
C ALA A 199 -22.46 -12.64 8.79
N MET A 200 -22.32 -13.57 7.84
CA MET A 200 -23.47 -14.28 7.23
C MET A 200 -24.20 -15.18 8.24
N SER A 201 -23.52 -15.66 9.28
CA SER A 201 -24.14 -16.42 10.38
C SER A 201 -24.76 -15.53 11.45
N GLY A 202 -24.73 -14.20 11.30
CA GLY A 202 -25.29 -13.24 12.25
C GLY A 202 -24.42 -12.98 13.48
N GLU A 203 -23.13 -13.38 13.42
CA GLU A 203 -22.18 -13.07 14.48
C GLU A 203 -21.65 -11.63 14.36
N LEU A 204 -21.35 -11.02 15.51
CA LEU A 204 -20.62 -9.75 15.51
C LEU A 204 -19.19 -9.96 15.06
N THR A 205 -18.77 -9.17 14.07
CA THR A 205 -17.42 -9.20 13.53
C THR A 205 -16.70 -7.87 13.81
N SER A 206 -15.38 -7.93 13.99
CA SER A 206 -14.53 -6.77 14.21
C SER A 206 -13.46 -6.68 13.11
N CYS A 207 -12.87 -5.50 12.97
CA CYS A 207 -11.72 -5.33 12.07
C CYS A 207 -10.52 -6.16 12.55
N ALA A 208 -9.75 -6.66 11.61
CA ALA A 208 -8.47 -7.32 11.83
C ALA A 208 -7.35 -6.53 11.15
N ARG A 209 -6.23 -6.37 11.85
CA ARG A 209 -5.01 -5.77 11.29
C ARG A 209 -3.88 -6.78 11.36
N LEU A 210 -3.18 -6.96 10.25
CA LEU A 210 -2.07 -7.90 10.13
C LEU A 210 -0.77 -7.12 9.93
N ASP A 211 0.30 -7.55 10.59
CA ASP A 211 1.61 -6.92 10.45
C ASP A 211 2.15 -7.03 9.03
N THR A 212 2.93 -6.04 8.64
CA THR A 212 3.77 -6.09 7.43
C THR A 212 5.17 -6.57 7.75
N HIS A 213 5.85 -7.12 6.75
CA HIS A 213 7.20 -7.66 6.86
C HIS A 213 8.15 -6.94 5.91
N PHE A 214 9.36 -6.62 6.38
CA PHE A 214 10.39 -6.06 5.54
C PHE A 214 11.29 -7.15 4.98
N ILE A 215 11.44 -7.21 3.66
CA ILE A 215 12.22 -8.22 2.93
C ILE A 215 13.36 -7.52 2.22
N VAL A 216 14.56 -7.66 2.75
CA VAL A 216 15.79 -7.11 2.15
C VAL A 216 16.28 -8.04 1.05
N ARG A 217 16.61 -7.49 -0.13
CA ARG A 217 17.13 -8.22 -1.29
C ARG A 217 18.35 -7.55 -1.93
N ALA A 218 18.40 -6.24 -1.89
CA ALA A 218 19.53 -5.46 -2.41
C ALA A 218 19.87 -4.36 -1.41
#